data_35e1849fba3a652417e06afe90759610
#
_entry.id   35e1849fba3a652417e06afe90759610
#
_cell.length_a   1.000
_cell.length_b   1.000
_cell.length_c   1.000
_cell.angle_alpha   90.00
_cell.angle_beta   90.00
_cell.angle_gamma   90.00
#
_symmetry.space_group_name_H-M   'P 1'
#
loop_
_entity.id
_entity.type
_entity.pdbx_description
1 polymer ?
#
loop_
_entity_poly.entity_id
_entity_poly.type
_entity_poly.pdbx_seq_one_letter_code
_entity_poly.pdbx_strand_id
1 'polypeptide(L)'
;MSEHVGARVIISGKVQGVFFRAETQKAAKGYGVVGWVRNRTDGKVEALMEGLRGDVEALIAWCGEGSPVSRVDQVDVQWKEYSGKFTRFEVTY
;
A
#
# COMPACT_ATOMS: atom_id res chain seq x y z
N MET A 1 18.18 2.58 -15.33
CA MET A 1 17.59 1.25 -15.40
C MET A 1 16.49 1.09 -14.37
N SER A 2 15.32 0.61 -14.79
CA SER A 2 14.19 0.42 -13.88
C SER A 2 14.34 -0.90 -13.12
N GLU A 3 14.08 -0.85 -11.83
CA GLU A 3 14.14 -2.02 -10.97
C GLU A 3 12.75 -2.34 -10.46
N HIS A 4 12.33 -3.59 -10.57
CA HIS A 4 11.10 -4.07 -9.97
C HIS A 4 11.39 -4.51 -8.53
N VAL A 5 10.56 -4.07 -7.60
CA VAL A 5 10.72 -4.32 -6.18
C VAL A 5 9.39 -4.74 -5.55
N GLY A 6 9.47 -5.30 -4.35
CA GLY A 6 8.32 -5.54 -3.50
C GLY A 6 8.48 -4.79 -2.18
N ALA A 7 7.36 -4.47 -1.55
CA ALA A 7 7.35 -3.86 -0.22
C ALA A 7 6.13 -4.34 0.56
N ARG A 8 6.36 -4.74 1.80
CA ARG A 8 5.30 -4.98 2.78
C ARG A 8 5.20 -3.74 3.66
N VAL A 9 4.02 -3.16 3.73
CA VAL A 9 3.82 -1.87 4.38
C VAL A 9 2.72 -2.01 5.43
N ILE A 10 3.00 -1.58 6.66
CA ILE A 10 2.04 -1.58 7.76
C ILE A 10 1.76 -0.13 8.13
N ILE A 11 0.50 0.28 8.04
CA ILE A 11 0.07 1.64 8.33
C ILE A 11 -0.72 1.65 9.62
N SER A 12 -0.30 2.50 10.56
CA SER A 12 -0.90 2.63 11.89
C SER A 12 -1.57 3.99 12.02
N GLY A 13 -2.62 4.05 12.84
CA GLY A 13 -3.37 5.27 13.12
C GLY A 13 -4.86 5.03 12.97
N LYS A 14 -5.61 6.07 12.64
CA LYS A 14 -7.02 5.94 12.32
C LYS A 14 -7.13 5.65 10.83
N VAL A 15 -7.00 4.37 10.48
CA VAL A 15 -6.90 3.91 9.09
C VAL A 15 -7.95 2.87 8.71
N GLN A 16 -8.73 2.34 9.67
CA GLN A 16 -9.86 1.46 9.37
C GLN A 16 -11.17 2.24 9.47
N GLY A 17 -12.14 1.90 8.61
CA GLY A 17 -13.44 2.56 8.60
C GLY A 17 -13.42 3.96 8.02
N VAL A 18 -12.36 4.35 7.30
CA VAL A 18 -12.16 5.70 6.74
C VAL A 18 -11.83 5.65 5.25
N PHE A 19 -12.27 4.59 4.57
CA PHE A 19 -12.06 4.35 3.13
C PHE A 19 -10.59 4.22 2.73
N PHE A 20 -9.70 3.92 3.68
CA PHE A 20 -8.26 3.86 3.42
C PHE A 20 -7.92 2.81 2.37
N ARG A 21 -8.49 1.60 2.48
CA ARG A 21 -8.21 0.51 1.53
C ARG A 21 -8.67 0.86 0.11
N ALA A 22 -9.86 1.41 -0.03
CA ALA A 22 -10.40 1.78 -1.35
C ALA A 22 -9.54 2.88 -2.00
N GLU A 23 -9.14 3.86 -1.22
CA GLU A 23 -8.30 4.95 -1.73
C GLU A 23 -6.87 4.48 -2.02
N THR A 24 -6.34 3.52 -1.24
CA THR A 24 -5.04 2.89 -1.53
C THR A 24 -5.09 2.17 -2.88
N GLN A 25 -6.16 1.41 -3.13
CA GLN A 25 -6.33 0.72 -4.41
C GLN A 25 -6.36 1.71 -5.58
N LYS A 26 -7.07 2.80 -5.42
CA LYS A 26 -7.17 3.84 -6.43
C LYS A 26 -5.80 4.46 -6.71
N ALA A 27 -5.06 4.79 -5.66
CA ALA A 27 -3.71 5.35 -5.80
C ALA A 27 -2.76 4.35 -6.47
N ALA A 28 -2.83 3.07 -6.07
CA ALA A 28 -1.99 2.02 -6.65
C ALA A 28 -2.22 1.90 -8.15
N LYS A 29 -3.47 1.93 -8.59
CA LYS A 29 -3.79 1.89 -10.02
C LYS A 29 -3.21 3.09 -10.76
N GLY A 30 -3.25 4.27 -10.14
CA GLY A 30 -2.69 5.48 -10.73
C GLY A 30 -1.18 5.41 -10.89
N TYR A 31 -0.48 4.72 -9.99
CA TYR A 31 0.97 4.57 -10.06
C TYR A 31 1.42 3.30 -10.79
N GLY A 32 0.49 2.43 -11.18
CA GLY A 32 0.85 1.18 -11.84
C GLY A 32 1.43 0.14 -10.88
N VAL A 33 1.06 0.19 -9.61
CA VAL A 33 1.49 -0.76 -8.58
C VAL A 33 0.46 -1.87 -8.45
N VAL A 34 0.94 -3.10 -8.31
CA VAL A 34 0.10 -4.30 -8.11
C VAL A 34 0.34 -4.87 -6.72
N GLY A 35 -0.56 -5.72 -6.25
CA GLY A 35 -0.49 -6.33 -4.92
C GLY A 35 -1.86 -6.35 -4.25
N TRP A 36 -1.87 -6.06 -2.95
CA TRP A 36 -3.11 -6.07 -2.18
C TRP A 36 -3.02 -5.17 -0.95
N VAL A 37 -4.18 -4.85 -0.38
CA VAL A 37 -4.31 -4.11 0.87
C VAL A 37 -5.44 -4.73 1.69
N ARG A 38 -5.24 -4.84 3.01
CA ARG A 38 -6.24 -5.40 3.93
C ARG A 38 -6.19 -4.72 5.29
N ASN A 39 -7.32 -4.81 6.02
CA ASN A 39 -7.36 -4.47 7.43
C ASN A 39 -6.78 -5.62 8.24
N ARG A 40 -6.07 -5.29 9.31
CA ARG A 40 -5.57 -6.26 10.28
C ARG A 40 -6.49 -6.26 11.50
N THR A 41 -6.43 -7.34 12.27
CA THR A 41 -7.21 -7.45 13.50
C THR A 41 -6.74 -6.51 14.61
N ASP A 42 -5.50 -6.00 14.49
CA ASP A 42 -4.92 -5.06 15.46
C ASP A 42 -5.26 -3.60 15.15
N GLY A 43 -6.14 -3.34 14.19
CA GLY A 43 -6.55 -1.98 13.83
C GLY A 43 -5.70 -1.31 12.77
N LYS A 44 -4.60 -1.94 12.37
CA LYS A 44 -3.71 -1.42 11.34
C LYS A 44 -4.16 -1.86 9.95
N VAL A 45 -3.58 -1.24 8.92
CA VAL A 45 -3.74 -1.66 7.53
C VAL A 45 -2.42 -2.22 7.04
N GLU A 46 -2.49 -3.31 6.30
CA GLU A 46 -1.31 -3.95 5.70
C GLU A 46 -1.45 -3.98 4.20
N ALA A 47 -0.37 -3.64 3.50
CA ALA A 47 -0.34 -3.70 2.04
C ALA A 47 0.90 -4.43 1.57
N LEU A 48 0.75 -5.18 0.48
CA LEU A 48 1.88 -5.71 -0.27
C LEU A 48 1.88 -5.03 -1.63
N MET A 49 2.99 -4.41 -1.97
CA MET A 49 3.12 -3.58 -3.16
C MET A 49 4.24 -4.12 -4.04
N GLU A 50 3.98 -4.24 -5.35
CA GLU A 50 5.00 -4.64 -6.31
C GLU A 50 4.92 -3.78 -7.56
N GLY A 51 6.07 -3.46 -8.12
CA GLY A 51 6.18 -2.67 -9.33
C GLY A 51 7.56 -2.05 -9.44
N LEU A 52 7.68 -1.05 -10.30
CA LEU A 52 8.90 -0.28 -10.40
C LEU A 52 9.16 0.47 -9.09
N ARG A 53 10.42 0.55 -8.68
CA ARG A 53 10.78 1.15 -7.40
C ARG A 53 10.18 2.55 -7.22
N GLY A 54 10.30 3.42 -8.20
CA GLY A 54 9.78 4.78 -8.09
C GLY A 54 8.27 4.81 -7.89
N ASP A 55 7.54 3.90 -8.54
CA ASP A 55 6.09 3.80 -8.41
C ASP A 55 5.68 3.28 -7.03
N VAL A 56 6.40 2.27 -6.54
CA VAL A 56 6.16 1.72 -5.19
C VAL A 56 6.47 2.79 -4.14
N GLU A 57 7.56 3.53 -4.30
CA GLU A 57 7.91 4.63 -3.39
C GLU A 57 6.84 5.71 -3.38
N ALA A 58 6.27 6.04 -4.55
CA ALA A 58 5.19 7.02 -4.64
C ALA A 58 3.94 6.54 -3.88
N LEU A 59 3.59 5.27 -4.00
CA LEU A 59 2.46 4.71 -3.27
C LEU A 59 2.71 4.69 -1.76
N ILE A 60 3.93 4.37 -1.33
CA ILE A 60 4.29 4.42 0.09
C ILE A 60 4.16 5.85 0.62
N ALA A 61 4.61 6.84 -0.12
CA ALA A 61 4.49 8.25 0.25
C ALA A 61 3.01 8.64 0.37
N TRP A 62 2.16 8.17 -0.57
CA TRP A 62 0.72 8.39 -0.49
C TRP A 62 0.14 7.79 0.79
N CYS A 63 0.58 6.59 1.19
CA CYS A 63 0.11 5.95 2.42
C CYS A 63 0.41 6.80 3.66
N GLY A 64 1.47 7.58 3.64
CA GLY A 64 1.80 8.50 4.72
C GLY A 64 0.84 9.68 4.82
N GLU A 65 0.21 10.06 3.72
CA GLU A 65 -0.84 11.08 3.71
C GLU A 65 -2.19 10.47 4.04
N GLY A 66 -2.49 9.32 3.44
CA GLY A 66 -3.72 8.56 3.67
C GLY A 66 -4.94 9.13 2.97
N SER A 67 -6.10 8.54 3.30
CA SER A 67 -7.39 9.03 2.78
C SER A 67 -7.77 10.33 3.50
N PRO A 68 -8.69 11.15 2.90
CA PRO A 68 -9.02 12.47 3.46
C PRO A 68 -9.49 12.48 4.91
N VAL A 69 -10.11 11.39 5.36
CA VAL A 69 -10.64 11.30 6.73
C VAL A 69 -9.83 10.38 7.61
N SER A 70 -8.67 9.92 7.15
CA SER A 70 -7.77 9.08 7.93
C SER A 70 -6.78 9.94 8.73
N ARG A 71 -6.16 9.30 9.73
CA ARG A 71 -5.02 9.87 10.43
C ARG A 71 -3.93 8.81 10.43
N VAL A 72 -2.81 9.10 9.79
CA VAL A 72 -1.68 8.17 9.73
C VAL A 72 -0.67 8.58 10.79
N ASP A 73 -0.42 7.68 11.73
CA ASP A 73 0.56 7.91 12.79
C ASP A 73 1.94 7.36 12.42
N GLN A 74 1.97 6.23 11.68
CA GLN A 74 3.23 5.57 11.36
C GLN A 74 3.06 4.72 10.11
N VAL A 75 4.11 4.66 9.29
CA VAL A 75 4.20 3.78 8.12
C VAL A 75 5.49 2.98 8.27
N ASP A 76 5.35 1.67 8.42
CA ASP A 76 6.48 0.75 8.49
C ASP A 76 6.64 0.04 7.16
N VAL A 77 7.84 0.08 6.60
CA VAL A 77 8.13 -0.49 5.29
C VAL A 77 9.19 -1.58 5.42
N GLN A 78 8.87 -2.75 4.86
CA GLN A 78 9.83 -3.84 4.73
C GLN A 78 9.98 -4.14 3.24
N TRP A 79 11.15 -3.84 2.68
CA TRP A 79 11.43 -4.14 1.29
C TRP A 79 11.57 -5.64 1.10
N LYS A 80 11.05 -6.14 -0.03
CA LYS A 80 11.05 -7.56 -0.37
C LYS A 80 11.45 -7.75 -1.82
N GLU A 81 11.79 -8.97 -2.18
CA GLU A 81 12.05 -9.32 -3.57
C GLU A 81 10.75 -9.26 -4.37
N TYR A 82 10.85 -8.81 -5.60
CA TYR A 82 9.74 -8.81 -6.54
C TYR A 82 9.39 -10.25 -6.91
N SER A 83 8.11 -10.62 -6.77
CA SER A 83 7.65 -11.98 -7.08
C SER A 83 7.12 -12.13 -8.50
N GLY A 84 6.58 -11.06 -9.06
CA GLY A 84 5.93 -11.07 -10.37
C GLY A 84 4.60 -11.83 -10.42
N LYS A 85 4.02 -12.16 -9.25
CA LYS A 85 2.81 -12.99 -9.17
C LYS A 85 1.51 -12.20 -9.29
N PHE A 86 1.55 -10.88 -9.08
CA PHE A 86 0.35 -10.06 -9.07
C PHE A 86 0.13 -9.43 -10.42
N THR A 87 -1.14 -9.33 -10.83
CA THR A 87 -1.54 -8.70 -12.09
C THR A 87 -2.35 -7.42 -11.87
N ARG A 88 -2.82 -7.19 -10.65
CA ARG A 88 -3.61 -6.01 -10.29
C ARG A 88 -3.46 -5.73 -8.81
N PHE A 89 -4.02 -4.62 -8.34
CA PHE A 89 -4.04 -4.26 -6.93
C PHE A 89 -5.45 -4.53 -6.39
N GLU A 90 -5.54 -5.36 -5.35
CA GLU A 90 -6.82 -5.81 -4.81
C GLU A 90 -7.01 -5.37 -3.37
N VAL A 91 -8.25 -5.03 -3.02
CA VAL A 91 -8.67 -4.88 -1.63
C VAL A 91 -9.07 -6.28 -1.14
N THR A 92 -8.43 -6.74 -0.05
CA THR A 92 -8.74 -8.04 0.55
C THR A 92 -9.27 -7.88 1.97
N TYR A 93 -9.73 -9.00 2.52
CA TYR A 93 -10.39 -9.02 3.83
C TYR A 93 -9.79 -10.04 4.77
#